data_da9810191efc1a1cf8229ac7beb8bc6a
#
_entry.id   da9810191efc1a1cf8229ac7beb8bc6a
#
_cell.length_a   1.000
_cell.length_b   1.000
_cell.length_c   1.000
_cell.angle_alpha   90.00
_cell.angle_beta   90.00
_cell.angle_gamma   90.00
#
_symmetry.space_group_name_H-M   'P 1'
#
loop_
_entity.id
_entity.type
_entity.pdbx_description
1 polymer ?
#
loop_
_entity_poly.entity_id
_entity_poly.type
_entity_poly.pdbx_seq_one_letter_code
_entity_poly.pdbx_strand_id
1 'polypeptide(L)'
;KVEAAVAVSYVCAKYGTDESTFILNIGSAAGAPNCSDEHVQSAERSELIGQWFIGNQLVDGDTKRTYYPDILYRHPFAEEGIETVSIVRRPDEMKQMIRMDASVNGGQKSGSSLKIRLCDMEAVGVYQAAVRFVGQHQMAFLKVVSDVGVDKRMTAEDLQHFFADSAEKICTWIEDVRTLSRSWKVEKVGAKEQEILQLLCDQTHASVTMRLQMEQLLRYCTLANIPYEEMIRGDLAEQTLCCRDRKEGKVYFEQLKERLLYQ
;
A
#
# COMPACT_ATOMS: atom_id res chain seq x y z
N LYS A 1 17.20 -2.10 5.31
CA LYS A 1 15.84 -2.13 5.88
C LYS A 1 15.57 -0.93 6.78
N VAL A 2 16.34 -0.77 7.89
CA VAL A 2 16.11 0.32 8.86
C VAL A 2 16.36 1.71 8.25
N GLU A 3 17.46 1.89 7.54
CA GLU A 3 17.80 3.18 6.89
C GLU A 3 16.72 3.62 5.89
N ALA A 4 16.19 2.69 5.10
CA ALA A 4 15.11 2.97 4.18
C ALA A 4 13.83 3.41 4.91
N ALA A 5 13.49 2.75 6.03
CA ALA A 5 12.35 3.16 6.87
C ALA A 5 12.53 4.57 7.45
N VAL A 6 13.74 4.88 7.94
CA VAL A 6 14.07 6.22 8.46
C VAL A 6 13.97 7.29 7.37
N ALA A 7 14.52 7.01 6.18
CA ALA A 7 14.47 7.93 5.05
C ALA A 7 13.03 8.24 4.63
N VAL A 8 12.19 7.22 4.47
CA VAL A 8 10.76 7.40 4.12
C VAL A 8 10.04 8.18 5.21
N SER A 9 10.23 7.83 6.48
CA SER A 9 9.59 8.54 7.60
C SER A 9 10.00 10.02 7.63
N TYR A 10 11.28 10.31 7.42
CA TYR A 10 11.79 11.68 7.38
C TYR A 10 11.18 12.48 6.24
N VAL A 11 11.15 11.92 5.02
CA VAL A 11 10.60 12.59 3.84
C VAL A 11 9.10 12.87 4.02
N CYS A 12 8.33 11.86 4.44
CA CYS A 12 6.90 12.01 4.67
C CYS A 12 6.59 13.04 5.77
N ALA A 13 7.32 13.01 6.88
CA ALA A 13 7.13 13.97 7.97
C ALA A 13 7.54 15.40 7.58
N LYS A 14 8.60 15.55 6.78
CA LYS A 14 9.13 16.86 6.37
C LYS A 14 8.24 17.55 5.34
N TYR A 15 7.75 16.82 4.34
CA TYR A 15 7.01 17.39 3.22
C TYR A 15 5.49 17.24 3.35
N GLY A 16 5.04 16.44 4.31
CA GLY A 16 3.63 16.07 4.45
C GLY A 16 3.21 15.03 3.41
N THR A 17 2.07 14.41 3.64
CA THR A 17 1.43 13.47 2.73
C THR A 17 -0.07 13.77 2.65
N ASP A 18 -0.66 13.47 1.50
CA ASP A 18 -2.09 13.58 1.27
C ASP A 18 -2.59 12.40 0.41
N GLU A 19 -3.86 12.41 0.05
CA GLU A 19 -4.47 11.35 -0.77
C GLU A 19 -3.85 11.24 -2.16
N SER A 20 -3.17 12.28 -2.67
CA SER A 20 -2.47 12.27 -3.96
C SER A 20 -1.02 11.83 -3.87
N THR A 21 -0.51 11.64 -2.66
CA THR A 21 0.88 11.19 -2.44
C THR A 21 1.01 9.72 -2.86
N PHE A 22 2.02 9.42 -3.67
CA PHE A 22 2.36 8.05 -4.05
C PHE A 22 3.83 7.77 -3.74
N ILE A 23 4.10 6.67 -3.05
CA ILE A 23 5.45 6.26 -2.66
C ILE A 23 5.90 5.10 -3.56
N LEU A 24 6.97 5.32 -4.31
CA LEU A 24 7.59 4.30 -5.16
C LEU A 24 8.93 3.87 -4.59
N ASN A 25 9.04 2.60 -4.22
CA ASN A 25 10.33 1.94 -3.96
C ASN A 25 10.82 1.25 -5.23
N ILE A 26 11.80 1.85 -5.88
CA ILE A 26 12.41 1.30 -7.10
C ILE A 26 13.85 0.91 -6.83
N GLY A 27 14.29 -0.23 -7.33
CA GLY A 27 15.66 -0.71 -7.13
C GLY A 27 15.90 -2.11 -7.68
N SER A 28 17.02 -2.70 -7.31
CA SER A 28 17.38 -4.07 -7.67
C SER A 28 16.93 -5.08 -6.61
N ALA A 29 16.76 -6.33 -7.05
CA ALA A 29 16.56 -7.48 -6.18
C ALA A 29 17.23 -8.72 -6.78
N ALA A 30 17.69 -9.63 -5.94
CA ALA A 30 18.10 -10.95 -6.40
C ALA A 30 16.85 -11.77 -6.75
N GLY A 31 16.88 -12.46 -7.90
CA GLY A 31 15.83 -13.37 -8.34
C GLY A 31 16.14 -14.81 -7.95
N ALA A 32 15.31 -15.46 -7.15
CA ALA A 32 15.40 -16.88 -6.87
C ALA A 32 14.30 -17.62 -7.64
N PRO A 33 14.62 -18.42 -8.68
CA PRO A 33 13.63 -19.25 -9.32
C PRO A 33 13.10 -20.27 -8.32
N ASN A 34 11.78 -20.39 -8.21
CA ASN A 34 11.12 -21.35 -7.34
C ASN A 34 11.22 -22.73 -7.98
N CYS A 35 12.36 -23.38 -7.83
CA CYS A 35 12.64 -24.68 -8.43
C CYS A 35 12.37 -25.81 -7.43
N SER A 36 11.18 -26.41 -7.52
CA SER A 36 11.00 -27.83 -7.13
C SER A 36 11.72 -28.78 -8.12
N ASP A 37 12.13 -28.28 -9.25
CA ASP A 37 12.77 -29.05 -10.32
C ASP A 37 14.27 -28.75 -10.34
N GLU A 38 15.07 -29.76 -10.00
CA GLU A 38 16.55 -29.74 -10.09
C GLU A 38 17.05 -29.56 -11.56
N HIS A 39 16.13 -29.48 -12.52
CA HIS A 39 16.40 -29.41 -13.96
C HIS A 39 16.24 -28.00 -14.58
N VAL A 40 15.93 -26.94 -13.81
CA VAL A 40 15.94 -25.58 -14.39
C VAL A 40 17.37 -25.23 -14.76
N GLN A 41 17.62 -25.22 -16.08
CA GLN A 41 18.95 -25.01 -16.65
C GLN A 41 19.45 -23.59 -16.31
N SER A 42 20.75 -23.45 -16.19
CA SER A 42 21.40 -22.15 -15.93
C SER A 42 21.04 -21.06 -16.95
N ALA A 43 20.68 -21.45 -18.16
CA ALA A 43 20.22 -20.57 -19.23
C ALA A 43 18.88 -19.88 -18.89
N GLU A 44 17.88 -20.61 -18.41
CA GLU A 44 16.57 -20.04 -18.02
C GLU A 44 16.66 -19.07 -16.84
N ARG A 45 17.65 -19.29 -15.95
CA ARG A 45 17.92 -18.35 -14.84
C ARG A 45 18.52 -17.04 -15.34
N SER A 46 19.37 -17.09 -16.35
CA SER A 46 20.02 -15.91 -16.92
C SER A 46 19.02 -15.01 -17.64
N GLU A 47 17.92 -15.55 -18.15
CA GLU A 47 16.85 -14.79 -18.81
C GLU A 47 16.06 -13.89 -17.85
N LEU A 48 16.14 -14.13 -16.55
CA LEU A 48 15.48 -13.30 -15.52
C LEU A 48 16.24 -12.00 -15.26
N ILE A 49 17.53 -11.97 -15.50
CA ILE A 49 18.37 -10.80 -15.25
C ILE A 49 17.90 -9.65 -16.15
N GLY A 50 17.66 -8.49 -15.55
CA GLY A 50 17.13 -7.31 -16.24
C GLY A 50 15.60 -7.27 -16.34
N GLN A 51 14.88 -8.32 -15.98
CA GLN A 51 13.42 -8.29 -15.94
C GLN A 51 12.92 -7.48 -14.74
N TRP A 52 11.83 -6.75 -14.96
CA TRP A 52 11.19 -5.89 -13.96
C TRP A 52 9.93 -6.53 -13.41
N PHE A 53 9.80 -6.50 -12.09
CA PHE A 53 8.66 -7.03 -11.35
C PHE A 53 8.11 -6.00 -10.38
N ILE A 54 6.79 -6.00 -10.20
CA ILE A 54 6.12 -5.25 -9.15
C ILE A 54 5.78 -6.18 -7.99
N GLY A 55 6.08 -5.74 -6.77
CA GLY A 55 5.83 -6.52 -5.55
C GLY A 55 4.36 -6.50 -5.16
N ASN A 56 3.68 -7.64 -5.21
CA ASN A 56 2.31 -7.82 -4.75
C ASN A 56 2.23 -8.42 -3.34
N GLN A 57 3.32 -8.99 -2.86
CA GLN A 57 3.49 -9.54 -1.52
C GLN A 57 4.89 -9.20 -1.01
N LEU A 58 4.97 -8.69 0.21
CA LEU A 58 6.23 -8.38 0.88
C LEU A 58 6.39 -9.25 2.12
N VAL A 59 7.47 -10.00 2.21
CA VAL A 59 7.75 -10.88 3.35
C VAL A 59 8.97 -10.37 4.10
N ASP A 60 8.83 -10.14 5.38
CA ASP A 60 9.98 -9.88 6.25
C ASP A 60 10.74 -11.19 6.50
N GLY A 61 11.92 -11.30 5.90
CA GLY A 61 12.75 -12.50 5.99
C GLY A 61 13.22 -12.83 7.42
N ASP A 62 13.25 -11.84 8.31
CA ASP A 62 13.69 -12.02 9.70
C ASP A 62 12.51 -12.44 10.60
N THR A 63 11.35 -11.79 10.48
CA THR A 63 10.18 -12.03 11.34
C THR A 63 9.12 -12.94 10.73
N LYS A 64 9.24 -13.24 9.43
CA LYS A 64 8.28 -14.00 8.62
C LYS A 64 6.88 -13.37 8.52
N ARG A 65 6.76 -12.09 8.87
CA ARG A 65 5.51 -11.34 8.67
C ARG A 65 5.35 -11.01 7.19
N THR A 66 4.10 -11.08 6.74
CA THR A 66 3.73 -10.80 5.36
C THR A 66 2.87 -9.54 5.29
N TYR A 67 3.11 -8.72 4.27
CA TYR A 67 2.40 -7.49 3.98
C TYR A 67 1.95 -7.50 2.53
N TYR A 68 0.83 -6.86 2.23
CA TYR A 68 0.26 -6.80 0.90
C TYR A 68 0.02 -5.34 0.50
N PRO A 69 0.78 -4.80 -0.45
CA PRO A 69 0.43 -3.54 -1.10
C PRO A 69 -0.86 -3.72 -1.90
N ASP A 70 -1.74 -2.72 -1.87
CA ASP A 70 -2.98 -2.75 -2.66
C ASP A 70 -2.70 -2.20 -4.06
N ILE A 71 -2.51 -3.08 -5.04
CA ILE A 71 -2.28 -2.69 -6.43
C ILE A 71 -3.62 -2.33 -7.08
N LEU A 72 -4.11 -1.12 -6.85
CA LEU A 72 -5.36 -0.59 -7.42
C LEU A 72 -5.12 0.27 -8.67
N TYR A 73 -4.02 0.06 -9.35
CA TYR A 73 -3.60 0.77 -10.57
C TYR A 73 -3.10 -0.21 -11.61
N ARG A 74 -3.20 0.16 -12.88
CA ARG A 74 -2.63 -0.64 -13.97
C ARG A 74 -1.13 -0.46 -14.05
N HIS A 75 -0.42 -1.53 -14.37
CA HIS A 75 1.01 -1.52 -14.60
C HIS A 75 1.43 -2.54 -15.67
N PRO A 76 2.54 -2.31 -16.38
CA PRO A 76 3.01 -3.19 -17.46
C PRO A 76 4.01 -4.24 -16.99
N PHE A 77 4.18 -4.47 -15.69
CA PHE A 77 5.18 -5.36 -15.11
C PHE A 77 4.53 -6.67 -14.67
N ALA A 78 5.31 -7.76 -14.64
CA ALA A 78 4.88 -8.98 -13.97
C ALA A 78 4.84 -8.77 -12.44
N GLU A 79 3.91 -9.45 -11.77
CA GLU A 79 3.77 -9.38 -10.31
C GLU A 79 4.53 -10.52 -9.65
N GLU A 80 5.23 -10.21 -8.53
CA GLU A 80 5.96 -11.24 -7.78
C GLU A 80 6.09 -10.89 -6.30
N GLY A 81 6.32 -11.91 -5.47
CA GLY A 81 6.61 -11.73 -4.05
C GLY A 81 8.04 -11.25 -3.80
N ILE A 82 8.23 -10.33 -2.86
CA ILE A 82 9.52 -9.80 -2.43
C ILE A 82 9.78 -10.22 -0.99
N GLU A 83 10.88 -10.92 -0.72
CA GLU A 83 11.37 -11.16 0.63
C GLU A 83 12.47 -10.15 0.98
N THR A 84 12.25 -9.36 2.01
CA THR A 84 13.24 -8.38 2.49
C THR A 84 14.09 -9.00 3.61
N VAL A 85 15.39 -9.05 3.40
CA VAL A 85 16.35 -9.61 4.36
C VAL A 85 17.27 -8.54 4.91
N SER A 86 17.79 -8.76 6.13
CA SER A 86 18.77 -7.85 6.75
C SER A 86 20.22 -8.16 6.40
N ILE A 87 20.48 -9.35 5.89
CA ILE A 87 21.82 -9.83 5.50
C ILE A 87 21.72 -10.47 4.13
N VAL A 88 22.68 -10.17 3.26
CA VAL A 88 22.79 -10.81 1.93
C VAL A 88 22.89 -12.31 2.12
N ARG A 89 21.96 -13.05 1.53
CA ARG A 89 21.95 -14.52 1.60
C ARG A 89 22.93 -15.11 0.61
N ARG A 90 23.52 -16.24 1.00
CA ARG A 90 24.35 -17.04 0.11
C ARG A 90 23.48 -17.83 -0.87
N PRO A 91 23.99 -18.20 -2.05
CA PRO A 91 23.24 -18.96 -3.04
C PRO A 91 22.63 -20.26 -2.50
N ASP A 92 23.31 -20.93 -1.58
CA ASP A 92 22.85 -22.18 -0.96
C ASP A 92 21.65 -21.93 0.01
N GLU A 93 21.66 -20.81 0.72
CA GLU A 93 20.57 -20.42 1.63
C GLU A 93 19.31 -20.03 0.82
N MET A 94 19.50 -19.38 -0.33
CA MET A 94 18.41 -19.10 -1.27
C MET A 94 17.77 -20.38 -1.82
N LYS A 95 18.55 -21.40 -2.13
CA LYS A 95 18.06 -22.72 -2.55
C LYS A 95 17.24 -23.44 -1.46
N GLN A 96 17.61 -23.29 -0.18
CA GLN A 96 16.87 -23.90 0.94
C GLN A 96 15.50 -23.26 1.16
N MET A 97 15.37 -21.96 0.99
CA MET A 97 14.09 -21.25 1.10
C MET A 97 13.05 -21.76 0.10
N ILE A 98 13.49 -22.00 -1.14
CA ILE A 98 12.67 -22.52 -2.22
C ILE A 98 12.08 -23.90 -1.86
N ARG A 99 12.86 -24.77 -1.21
CA ARG A 99 12.42 -26.09 -0.78
C ARG A 99 11.38 -26.05 0.36
N MET A 100 11.45 -25.08 1.25
CA MET A 100 10.50 -24.96 2.37
C MET A 100 9.11 -24.51 1.93
N ASP A 101 9.00 -23.63 0.95
CA ASP A 101 7.71 -23.16 0.41
C ASP A 101 6.97 -24.25 -0.39
N ALA A 102 7.70 -25.11 -1.07
CA ALA A 102 7.13 -26.24 -1.83
C ALA A 102 6.45 -27.28 -0.91
N SER A 103 6.87 -27.37 0.35
CA SER A 103 6.30 -28.33 1.32
C SER A 103 5.01 -27.85 1.99
N VAL A 104 4.74 -26.54 2.00
CA VAL A 104 3.57 -25.94 2.67
C VAL A 104 2.36 -25.85 1.74
N ASN A 105 2.57 -25.75 0.42
CA ASN A 105 1.51 -25.68 -0.57
C ASN A 105 1.31 -27.04 -1.25
N GLY A 106 0.59 -27.95 -0.60
CA GLY A 106 0.26 -29.27 -1.13
C GLY A 106 -0.34 -29.21 -2.54
N GLY A 107 0.45 -29.60 -3.51
CA GLY A 107 0.10 -30.32 -4.71
C GLY A 107 -1.05 -29.83 -5.59
N GLN A 108 -1.01 -28.62 -6.15
CA GLN A 108 -1.73 -28.35 -7.40
C GLN A 108 -0.75 -27.92 -8.48
N LYS A 109 -0.48 -28.81 -9.42
CA LYS A 109 0.20 -28.53 -10.70
C LYS A 109 -0.74 -27.69 -11.56
N SER A 110 -0.60 -26.39 -11.51
CA SER A 110 -1.19 -25.45 -12.48
C SER A 110 -0.05 -24.94 -13.35
N GLY A 111 -0.25 -25.02 -14.64
CA GLY A 111 0.63 -24.75 -15.78
C GLY A 111 1.88 -23.90 -15.56
N SER A 112 2.96 -24.32 -16.20
CA SER A 112 4.33 -23.83 -16.20
C SER A 112 4.50 -22.29 -16.27
N SER A 113 4.34 -21.63 -15.14
CA SER A 113 4.93 -20.30 -14.93
C SER A 113 5.98 -20.50 -13.84
N LEU A 114 7.23 -20.20 -14.16
CA LEU A 114 8.32 -20.14 -13.19
C LEU A 114 7.91 -19.15 -12.10
N LYS A 115 7.60 -19.65 -10.91
CA LYS A 115 7.40 -18.80 -9.74
C LYS A 115 8.78 -18.34 -9.27
N ILE A 116 9.01 -17.03 -9.37
CA ILE A 116 10.24 -16.38 -8.93
C ILE A 116 9.92 -15.78 -7.56
N ARG A 117 10.85 -15.83 -6.63
CA ARG A 117 10.80 -14.99 -5.45
C ARG A 117 11.95 -13.98 -5.51
N LEU A 118 11.61 -12.73 -5.38
CA LEU A 118 12.60 -11.66 -5.31
C LEU A 118 13.12 -11.52 -3.88
N CYS A 119 14.38 -11.16 -3.74
CA CYS A 119 15.01 -10.90 -2.46
C CYS A 119 15.67 -9.52 -2.48
N ASP A 120 15.25 -8.64 -1.57
CA ASP A 120 15.80 -7.29 -1.42
C ASP A 120 16.20 -6.99 0.04
N MET A 121 16.61 -5.76 0.32
CA MET A 121 17.00 -5.33 1.66
C MET A 121 16.19 -4.13 2.18
N GLU A 122 15.22 -3.60 1.43
CA GLU A 122 14.55 -2.32 1.71
C GLU A 122 13.03 -2.40 1.77
N ALA A 123 12.37 -3.18 0.90
CA ALA A 123 10.94 -3.08 0.62
C ALA A 123 10.04 -3.15 1.86
N VAL A 124 10.26 -4.10 2.75
CA VAL A 124 9.48 -4.19 4.00
C VAL A 124 9.71 -2.97 4.90
N GLY A 125 10.94 -2.46 4.97
CA GLY A 125 11.23 -1.25 5.74
C GLY A 125 10.50 -0.02 5.19
N VAL A 126 10.48 0.13 3.87
CA VAL A 126 9.72 1.18 3.18
C VAL A 126 8.23 1.02 3.46
N TYR A 127 7.67 -0.18 3.29
CA TYR A 127 6.26 -0.45 3.56
C TYR A 127 5.85 -0.10 5.00
N GLN A 128 6.60 -0.60 5.99
CA GLN A 128 6.30 -0.39 7.42
C GLN A 128 6.35 1.09 7.82
N ALA A 129 7.21 1.87 7.19
CA ALA A 129 7.26 3.31 7.38
C ALA A 129 6.13 4.01 6.64
N ALA A 130 5.95 3.72 5.34
CA ALA A 130 5.00 4.38 4.46
C ALA A 130 3.54 4.23 4.93
N VAL A 131 3.15 3.06 5.41
CA VAL A 131 1.77 2.77 5.88
C VAL A 131 1.33 3.64 7.07
N ARG A 132 2.26 4.35 7.71
CA ARG A 132 1.97 5.32 8.78
C ARG A 132 1.54 6.69 8.24
N PHE A 133 1.76 6.94 6.97
CA PHE A 133 1.57 8.24 6.32
C PHE A 133 0.59 8.18 5.16
N VAL A 134 0.52 7.05 4.45
CA VAL A 134 -0.31 6.86 3.26
C VAL A 134 -1.03 5.51 3.30
N GLY A 135 -2.07 5.36 2.48
CA GLY A 135 -2.77 4.09 2.31
C GLY A 135 -1.95 3.05 1.54
N GLN A 136 -2.30 1.77 1.68
CA GLN A 136 -1.60 0.67 1.02
C GLN A 136 -1.65 0.75 -0.52
N HIS A 137 -2.70 1.38 -1.07
CA HIS A 137 -2.86 1.63 -2.50
C HIS A 137 -2.00 2.80 -3.03
N GLN A 138 -1.42 3.59 -2.15
CA GLN A 138 -0.56 4.74 -2.47
C GLN A 138 0.93 4.37 -2.46
N MET A 139 1.26 3.10 -2.66
CA MET A 139 2.65 2.64 -2.69
C MET A 139 2.87 1.55 -3.73
N ALA A 140 4.07 1.51 -4.28
CA ALA A 140 4.52 0.46 -5.18
C ALA A 140 5.97 0.07 -4.91
N PHE A 141 6.28 -1.19 -5.22
CA PHE A 141 7.60 -1.80 -5.05
C PHE A 141 8.04 -2.39 -6.38
N LEU A 142 8.82 -1.63 -7.15
CA LEU A 142 9.28 -2.02 -8.47
C LEU A 142 10.75 -2.45 -8.41
N LYS A 143 11.03 -3.69 -8.78
CA LYS A 143 12.36 -4.27 -8.69
C LYS A 143 12.83 -4.84 -10.04
N VAL A 144 14.09 -4.60 -10.39
CA VAL A 144 14.77 -5.29 -11.49
C VAL A 144 15.60 -6.43 -10.92
N VAL A 145 15.56 -7.58 -11.59
CA VAL A 145 16.41 -8.71 -11.18
C VAL A 145 17.87 -8.40 -11.53
N SER A 146 18.68 -8.30 -10.47
CA SER A 146 20.11 -8.00 -10.58
C SER A 146 21.01 -9.23 -10.66
N ASP A 147 20.61 -10.28 -9.99
CA ASP A 147 21.33 -11.55 -9.98
C ASP A 147 20.37 -12.70 -9.67
N VAL A 148 20.80 -13.91 -9.93
CA VAL A 148 20.02 -15.13 -9.68
C VAL A 148 20.78 -16.12 -8.80
N GLY A 149 21.61 -15.60 -7.91
CA GLY A 149 22.42 -16.41 -7.00
C GLY A 149 23.59 -17.14 -7.70
N VAL A 150 24.06 -16.61 -8.83
CA VAL A 150 25.26 -17.09 -9.54
C VAL A 150 26.41 -16.10 -9.25
N ASP A 151 27.65 -16.57 -9.32
CA ASP A 151 28.86 -15.89 -8.85
C ASP A 151 29.18 -14.51 -9.49
N LYS A 152 28.43 -14.07 -10.49
CA LYS A 152 28.64 -12.78 -11.14
C LYS A 152 27.80 -11.70 -10.43
N ARG A 153 28.44 -10.86 -9.63
CA ARG A 153 27.83 -9.64 -9.14
C ARG A 153 27.62 -8.65 -10.28
N MET A 154 26.43 -8.08 -10.34
CA MET A 154 26.10 -6.99 -11.25
C MET A 154 26.97 -5.76 -10.93
N THR A 155 27.47 -5.10 -11.95
CA THR A 155 28.16 -3.82 -11.81
C THR A 155 27.17 -2.66 -11.77
N ALA A 156 27.62 -1.49 -11.34
CA ALA A 156 26.81 -0.27 -11.42
C ALA A 156 26.43 0.08 -12.87
N GLU A 157 27.30 -0.24 -13.83
CA GLU A 157 27.08 -0.04 -15.26
C GLU A 157 25.98 -0.97 -15.81
N ASP A 158 25.99 -2.25 -15.44
CA ASP A 158 24.91 -3.20 -15.79
C ASP A 158 23.56 -2.70 -15.28
N LEU A 159 23.49 -2.24 -14.04
CA LEU A 159 22.28 -1.70 -13.44
C LEU A 159 21.81 -0.43 -14.16
N GLN A 160 22.73 0.46 -14.52
CA GLN A 160 22.42 1.66 -15.29
C GLN A 160 21.84 1.33 -16.66
N HIS A 161 22.33 0.29 -17.35
CA HIS A 161 21.77 -0.18 -18.61
C HIS A 161 20.33 -0.66 -18.46
N PHE A 162 20.02 -1.48 -17.46
CA PHE A 162 18.65 -1.95 -17.24
C PHE A 162 17.66 -0.82 -16.94
N PHE A 163 18.10 0.20 -16.22
CA PHE A 163 17.28 1.40 -16.00
C PHE A 163 17.11 2.20 -17.30
N ALA A 164 18.16 2.37 -18.09
CA ALA A 164 18.10 3.10 -19.34
C ALA A 164 17.18 2.41 -20.36
N ASP A 165 17.31 1.10 -20.53
CA ASP A 165 16.49 0.30 -21.46
C ASP A 165 14.99 0.30 -21.10
N SER A 166 14.68 0.46 -19.83
CA SER A 166 13.30 0.46 -19.32
C SER A 166 12.77 1.84 -18.96
N ALA A 167 13.57 2.89 -19.13
CA ALA A 167 13.26 4.24 -18.65
C ALA A 167 11.94 4.77 -19.21
N GLU A 168 11.70 4.64 -20.51
CA GLU A 168 10.47 5.08 -21.16
C GLU A 168 9.23 4.39 -20.56
N LYS A 169 9.28 3.07 -20.44
CA LYS A 169 8.21 2.26 -19.88
C LYS A 169 7.91 2.62 -18.41
N ILE A 170 8.97 2.82 -17.61
CA ILE A 170 8.85 3.17 -16.20
C ILE A 170 8.32 4.60 -16.05
N CYS A 171 8.84 5.56 -16.79
CA CYS A 171 8.42 6.96 -16.75
C CYS A 171 6.95 7.10 -17.19
N THR A 172 6.54 6.44 -18.26
CA THR A 172 5.15 6.42 -18.73
C THR A 172 4.23 5.89 -17.62
N TRP A 173 4.57 4.77 -17.02
CA TRP A 173 3.79 4.21 -15.92
C TRP A 173 3.73 5.15 -14.69
N ILE A 174 4.84 5.79 -14.33
CA ILE A 174 4.86 6.77 -13.22
C ILE A 174 3.91 7.94 -13.50
N GLU A 175 3.87 8.46 -14.74
CA GLU A 175 2.94 9.54 -15.11
C GLU A 175 1.47 9.08 -15.07
N ASP A 176 1.19 7.84 -15.49
CA ASP A 176 -0.16 7.25 -15.38
C ASP A 176 -0.60 7.17 -13.91
N VAL A 177 0.25 6.62 -13.04
CA VAL A 177 -0.01 6.54 -11.59
C VAL A 177 -0.14 7.94 -10.97
N ARG A 178 0.69 8.90 -11.37
CA ARG A 178 0.61 10.29 -10.91
C ARG A 178 -0.70 10.95 -11.33
N THR A 179 -1.19 10.67 -12.53
CA THR A 179 -2.48 11.17 -13.02
C THR A 179 -3.62 10.54 -12.21
N LEU A 180 -3.56 9.23 -11.99
CA LEU A 180 -4.52 8.50 -11.19
C LEU A 180 -4.54 9.00 -9.73
N SER A 181 -3.37 9.14 -9.10
CA SER A 181 -3.29 9.58 -7.69
C SER A 181 -3.89 10.95 -7.45
N ARG A 182 -3.84 11.85 -8.44
CA ARG A 182 -4.52 13.15 -8.38
C ARG A 182 -6.04 13.01 -8.38
N SER A 183 -6.59 11.98 -9.01
CA SER A 183 -8.03 11.70 -8.98
C SER A 183 -8.49 11.07 -7.66
N TRP A 184 -7.56 10.53 -6.86
CA TRP A 184 -7.85 10.03 -5.51
C TRP A 184 -8.08 11.15 -4.50
N LYS A 185 -7.82 12.39 -4.86
CA LYS A 185 -8.28 13.52 -4.05
C LYS A 185 -9.79 13.41 -3.95
N VAL A 186 -10.21 12.70 -2.92
CA VAL A 186 -11.59 12.78 -2.47
C VAL A 186 -11.82 14.26 -2.26
N GLU A 187 -12.85 14.81 -2.91
CA GLU A 187 -13.28 16.16 -2.61
C GLU A 187 -13.29 16.27 -1.10
N LYS A 188 -12.43 17.16 -0.58
CA LYS A 188 -12.48 17.49 0.85
C LYS A 188 -13.94 17.71 1.12
N VAL A 189 -14.46 17.08 2.17
CA VAL A 189 -15.79 17.28 2.74
C VAL A 189 -16.35 18.59 2.22
N GLY A 190 -17.38 18.55 1.39
CA GLY A 190 -17.82 19.75 0.65
C GLY A 190 -18.07 20.88 1.64
N ALA A 191 -17.95 22.13 1.22
CA ALA A 191 -18.10 23.25 2.15
C ALA A 191 -19.36 23.14 3.01
N LYS A 192 -20.43 22.60 2.43
CA LYS A 192 -21.71 22.30 3.16
C LYS A 192 -21.55 21.20 4.19
N GLU A 193 -20.85 20.14 3.87
CA GLU A 193 -20.61 19.02 4.76
C GLU A 193 -19.70 19.43 5.95
N GLN A 194 -18.74 20.32 5.71
CA GLN A 194 -17.93 20.93 6.79
C GLN A 194 -18.76 21.82 7.70
N GLU A 195 -19.69 22.59 7.13
CA GLU A 195 -20.64 23.41 7.89
C GLU A 195 -21.49 22.54 8.83
N ILE A 196 -22.08 21.45 8.30
CA ILE A 196 -22.88 20.51 9.09
C ILE A 196 -22.05 19.79 10.14
N LEU A 197 -20.82 19.37 9.79
CA LEU A 197 -19.89 18.74 10.74
C LEU A 197 -19.55 19.71 11.89
N GLN A 198 -19.27 20.97 11.57
CA GLN A 198 -18.96 21.98 12.59
C GLN A 198 -20.18 22.23 13.48
N LEU A 199 -21.37 22.38 12.89
CA LEU A 199 -22.63 22.52 13.61
C LEU A 199 -22.85 21.36 14.59
N LEU A 200 -22.71 20.11 14.13
CA LEU A 200 -22.82 18.93 14.99
C LEU A 200 -21.81 18.94 16.13
N CYS A 201 -20.55 19.27 15.84
CA CYS A 201 -19.50 19.31 16.85
C CYS A 201 -19.79 20.33 17.95
N ASP A 202 -20.24 21.52 17.55
CA ASP A 202 -20.54 22.60 18.48
C ASP A 202 -21.76 22.27 19.37
N GLN A 203 -22.82 21.76 18.77
CA GLN A 203 -24.06 21.43 19.50
C GLN A 203 -23.95 20.19 20.38
N THR A 204 -23.06 19.26 20.06
CA THR A 204 -22.86 18.01 20.82
C THR A 204 -21.64 18.06 21.74
N HIS A 205 -20.94 19.17 21.83
CA HIS A 205 -19.66 19.29 22.55
C HIS A 205 -18.67 18.15 22.22
N ALA A 206 -18.51 17.87 20.91
CA ALA A 206 -17.81 16.70 20.41
C ALA A 206 -16.35 16.63 20.85
N SER A 207 -15.89 15.44 21.25
CA SER A 207 -14.47 15.16 21.40
C SER A 207 -13.81 14.98 20.02
N VAL A 208 -12.48 15.00 19.96
CA VAL A 208 -11.73 14.74 18.73
C VAL A 208 -12.14 13.40 18.09
N THR A 209 -12.25 12.34 18.90
CA THR A 209 -12.69 11.02 18.42
C THR A 209 -14.11 11.05 17.87
N MET A 210 -15.01 11.73 18.55
CA MET A 210 -16.41 11.84 18.13
C MET A 210 -16.53 12.67 16.84
N ARG A 211 -15.75 13.74 16.69
CA ARG A 211 -15.65 14.51 15.45
C ARG A 211 -15.24 13.64 14.26
N LEU A 212 -14.19 12.81 14.42
CA LEU A 212 -13.74 11.90 13.35
C LEU A 212 -14.84 10.88 12.99
N GLN A 213 -15.58 10.36 13.96
CA GLN A 213 -16.69 9.45 13.70
C GLN A 213 -17.85 10.15 12.97
N MET A 214 -18.17 11.39 13.32
CA MET A 214 -19.18 12.21 12.63
C MET A 214 -18.76 12.49 11.18
N GLU A 215 -17.51 12.88 10.97
CA GLU A 215 -16.95 13.09 9.63
C GLU A 215 -17.07 11.85 8.75
N GLN A 216 -16.72 10.67 9.28
CA GLN A 216 -16.88 9.40 8.57
C GLN A 216 -18.34 9.09 8.26
N LEU A 217 -19.26 9.33 9.20
CA LEU A 217 -20.68 9.11 9.01
C LEU A 217 -21.26 10.02 7.91
N LEU A 218 -20.97 11.32 7.96
CA LEU A 218 -21.45 12.27 6.95
C LEU A 218 -20.91 11.92 5.56
N ARG A 219 -19.62 11.56 5.47
CA ARG A 219 -19.02 11.09 4.23
C ARG A 219 -19.69 9.83 3.69
N TYR A 220 -20.00 8.86 4.54
CA TYR A 220 -20.77 7.68 4.13
C TYR A 220 -22.15 8.08 3.61
N CYS A 221 -22.87 8.95 4.32
CA CYS A 221 -24.18 9.41 3.89
C CYS A 221 -24.14 10.13 2.52
N THR A 222 -23.11 10.98 2.31
CA THR A 222 -22.90 11.65 1.01
C THR A 222 -22.70 10.62 -0.11
N LEU A 223 -21.82 9.63 0.09
CA LEU A 223 -21.56 8.59 -0.90
C LEU A 223 -22.76 7.66 -1.15
N ALA A 224 -23.56 7.41 -0.12
CA ALA A 224 -24.76 6.58 -0.19
C ALA A 224 -26.02 7.37 -0.62
N ASN A 225 -25.89 8.68 -0.91
CA ASN A 225 -27.01 9.59 -1.21
C ASN A 225 -28.10 9.61 -0.12
N ILE A 226 -27.72 9.50 1.15
CA ILE A 226 -28.62 9.60 2.31
C ILE A 226 -28.81 11.07 2.65
N PRO A 227 -30.04 11.60 2.70
CA PRO A 227 -30.33 13.03 2.95
C PRO A 227 -30.19 13.37 4.43
N TYR A 228 -28.99 13.57 4.94
CA TYR A 228 -28.71 13.87 6.35
C TYR A 228 -28.87 15.36 6.70
N GLU A 229 -28.69 16.27 5.74
CA GLU A 229 -28.67 17.72 6.00
C GLU A 229 -30.03 18.22 6.55
N GLU A 230 -31.11 17.84 5.89
CA GLU A 230 -32.46 18.24 6.28
C GLU A 230 -32.84 17.69 7.66
N MET A 231 -32.43 16.46 7.94
CA MET A 231 -32.68 15.82 9.24
C MET A 231 -31.93 16.56 10.37
N ILE A 232 -30.65 16.88 10.19
CA ILE A 232 -29.83 17.57 11.20
C ILE A 232 -30.33 19.00 11.42
N ARG A 233 -30.69 19.72 10.35
CA ARG A 233 -31.25 21.07 10.47
C ARG A 233 -32.65 21.07 11.09
N GLY A 234 -33.45 20.03 10.85
CA GLY A 234 -34.74 19.81 11.52
C GLY A 234 -34.54 19.59 13.01
N ASP A 235 -33.64 18.70 13.40
CA ASP A 235 -33.31 18.45 14.82
C ASP A 235 -32.83 19.73 15.54
N LEU A 236 -32.09 20.60 14.85
CA LEU A 236 -31.70 21.89 15.41
C LEU A 236 -32.90 22.82 15.61
N ALA A 237 -33.79 22.90 14.60
CA ALA A 237 -34.99 23.73 14.69
C ALA A 237 -35.97 23.29 15.79
N GLU A 238 -36.06 21.97 16.01
CA GLU A 238 -36.87 21.37 17.07
C GLU A 238 -36.17 21.36 18.45
N GLN A 239 -34.94 21.92 18.54
CA GLN A 239 -34.10 21.95 19.73
C GLN A 239 -33.71 20.57 20.30
N THR A 240 -33.83 19.51 19.50
CA THR A 240 -33.40 18.15 19.88
C THR A 240 -31.89 17.96 19.76
N LEU A 241 -31.23 18.80 18.93
CA LEU A 241 -29.74 18.85 18.79
C LEU A 241 -29.08 19.82 19.80
N CYS A 242 -29.76 20.46 20.71
CA CYS A 242 -29.18 21.35 21.72
C CYS A 242 -28.72 20.56 22.95
N CYS A 243 -27.53 19.98 22.91
CA CYS A 243 -26.98 19.21 24.01
C CYS A 243 -26.31 20.12 25.07
N ARG A 244 -26.55 19.86 26.36
CA ARG A 244 -25.95 20.63 27.45
C ARG A 244 -24.51 20.26 27.75
N ASP A 245 -24.16 19.03 27.44
CA ASP A 245 -22.82 18.50 27.67
C ASP A 245 -22.45 17.39 26.67
N ARG A 246 -21.20 16.92 26.75
CA ARG A 246 -20.67 15.84 25.91
C ARG A 246 -21.41 14.51 26.10
N LYS A 247 -21.99 14.24 27.26
CA LYS A 247 -22.70 13.00 27.55
C LYS A 247 -24.02 12.95 26.78
N GLU A 248 -24.77 14.04 26.79
CA GLU A 248 -25.97 14.20 25.95
C GLU A 248 -25.62 14.17 24.48
N GLY A 249 -24.54 14.87 24.08
CA GLY A 249 -24.04 14.84 22.69
C GLY A 249 -23.69 13.44 22.19
N LYS A 250 -23.12 12.59 23.04
CA LYS A 250 -22.84 11.19 22.67
C LYS A 250 -24.14 10.40 22.47
N VAL A 251 -25.13 10.58 23.32
CA VAL A 251 -26.44 9.92 23.18
C VAL A 251 -27.11 10.36 21.89
N TYR A 252 -27.16 11.67 21.63
CA TYR A 252 -27.71 12.20 20.38
C TYR A 252 -26.99 11.60 19.13
N PHE A 253 -25.66 11.56 19.16
CA PHE A 253 -24.91 11.04 18.04
C PHE A 253 -25.19 9.55 17.76
N GLU A 254 -25.34 8.72 18.78
CA GLU A 254 -25.72 7.31 18.58
C GLU A 254 -27.14 7.21 18.00
N GLN A 255 -28.09 8.01 18.46
CA GLN A 255 -29.44 8.06 17.89
C GLN A 255 -29.45 8.56 16.44
N LEU A 256 -28.66 9.58 16.12
CA LEU A 256 -28.52 10.08 14.76
C LEU A 256 -27.94 8.98 13.83
N LYS A 257 -26.96 8.24 14.31
CA LYS A 257 -26.34 7.13 13.59
C LYS A 257 -27.37 6.03 13.27
N GLU A 258 -28.17 5.64 14.24
CA GLU A 258 -29.25 4.67 14.04
C GLU A 258 -30.27 5.14 13.00
N ARG A 259 -30.70 6.40 13.09
CA ARG A 259 -31.66 6.98 12.12
C ARG A 259 -31.13 7.07 10.70
N LEU A 260 -29.80 7.29 10.53
CA LEU A 260 -29.17 7.42 9.20
C LEU A 260 -28.79 6.08 8.57
N LEU A 261 -28.44 5.07 9.38
CA LEU A 261 -27.95 3.79 8.88
C LEU A 261 -29.01 2.69 8.77
N TYR A 262 -30.16 2.81 9.47
CA TYR A 262 -31.19 1.77 9.55
C TYR A 262 -32.56 2.27 9.08
N GLN A 263 -32.57 3.21 8.12
CA GLN A 263 -33.79 3.60 7.42
C GLN A 263 -34.29 2.55 6.45
#